data_9c505591fdcb252efde4283c2763db68
#
_entry.id   9c505591fdcb252efde4283c2763db68
#
_cell.length_a   1.000
_cell.length_b   1.000
_cell.length_c   1.000
_cell.angle_alpha   90.00
_cell.angle_beta   90.00
_cell.angle_gamma   90.00
#
_symmetry.space_group_name_H-M   'P 1'
#
loop_
_entity.id
_entity.type
_entity.pdbx_description
1 polymer ?
#
loop_
_entity_poly.entity_id
_entity_poly.type
_entity_poly.pdbx_seq_one_letter_code
_entity_poly.pdbx_strand_id
1 'polypeptide(L)'
;DCLLSRGLGDVYKRQDKYSAHKTIIHIDIDPAELNKNIESSIDIAGDMRTILKMLDKGCKSHDIKAWWDTIMTWPSMDEDYGNNTAPLFIKALNPLLKGKDYFVATDVGQHQMFTAQHLKVEYARQLITSGGLGTMGFGLPAAMGAKFACPDKKVICISGDGGYKMTGSELFTLASNNVPVVSVVFNNSGLGMIRQLQTVQFNKRFMACECPGYVDFVKYAEAFGLEGEHVTTPEDFAAAVKRGLDKDHTYVIEVDINPKDMVVPMVAPGKGVDEFVQGLGE
;
A
#
# COMPACT_ATOMS: atom_id res chain seq x y z
N ASP A 1 -3.96 -8.48 3.34
CA ASP A 1 -4.18 -8.19 4.76
C ASP A 1 -3.00 -8.43 5.69
N CYS A 2 -1.98 -9.12 5.24
CA CYS A 2 -0.76 -9.33 6.01
C CYS A 2 0.07 -8.05 6.25
N LEU A 3 -0.12 -7.03 5.45
CA LEU A 3 0.70 -5.82 5.49
C LEU A 3 0.41 -4.91 6.69
N LEU A 4 -0.79 -5.01 7.26
CA LEU A 4 -1.21 -4.22 8.42
C LEU A 4 -1.13 -5.01 9.74
N SER A 5 -0.83 -6.30 9.70
CA SER A 5 -0.83 -7.16 10.87
C SER A 5 0.53 -7.34 11.54
N ARG A 6 1.60 -6.87 10.93
CA ARG A 6 2.94 -6.96 11.52
C ARG A 6 3.24 -5.72 12.37
N GLY A 7 3.16 -5.86 13.68
CA GLY A 7 3.59 -4.89 14.66
C GLY A 7 2.53 -3.86 15.05
N LEU A 8 2.42 -2.74 14.35
CA LEU A 8 1.55 -1.63 14.76
C LEU A 8 0.05 -1.93 14.61
N GLY A 9 -0.36 -2.71 13.61
CA GLY A 9 -1.76 -3.07 13.41
C GLY A 9 -2.33 -3.92 14.54
N ASP A 10 -1.53 -4.79 15.13
CA ASP A 10 -1.98 -5.71 16.17
C ASP A 10 -2.14 -5.02 17.53
N VAL A 11 -1.39 -3.97 17.80
CA VAL A 11 -1.47 -3.20 19.05
C VAL A 11 -2.71 -2.31 19.12
N TYR A 12 -3.26 -1.89 17.99
CA TYR A 12 -4.38 -0.94 17.92
C TYR A 12 -5.74 -1.57 17.67
N LYS A 13 -5.79 -2.85 17.35
CA LYS A 13 -7.04 -3.60 17.16
C LYS A 13 -7.36 -4.36 18.44
N ARG A 14 -8.60 -4.37 18.83
CA ARG A 14 -9.10 -5.07 20.00
C ARG A 14 -8.91 -6.59 19.85
N GLN A 15 -7.69 -7.11 20.12
CA GLN A 15 -7.36 -8.54 20.03
C GLN A 15 -8.24 -9.40 20.94
N ASP A 16 -8.63 -8.87 22.10
CA ASP A 16 -9.59 -9.49 23.01
C ASP A 16 -10.92 -9.82 22.31
N LYS A 17 -11.41 -8.94 21.46
CA LYS A 17 -12.61 -9.20 20.64
C LYS A 17 -12.30 -10.13 19.46
N TYR A 18 -11.16 -9.94 18.81
CA TYR A 18 -10.77 -10.75 17.66
C TYR A 18 -10.61 -12.22 18.00
N SER A 19 -9.93 -12.53 19.12
CA SER A 19 -9.64 -13.89 19.57
C SER A 19 -10.78 -14.56 20.32
N ALA A 20 -11.80 -13.79 20.75
CA ALA A 20 -12.94 -14.33 21.49
C ALA A 20 -13.59 -15.51 20.75
N HIS A 21 -13.76 -16.63 21.45
CA HIS A 21 -14.40 -17.85 20.96
C HIS A 21 -13.75 -18.49 19.71
N LYS A 22 -12.47 -18.21 19.45
CA LYS A 22 -11.74 -18.83 18.35
C LYS A 22 -10.64 -19.77 18.85
N THR A 23 -10.40 -20.83 18.09
CA THR A 23 -9.18 -21.63 18.25
C THR A 23 -8.05 -20.92 17.51
N ILE A 24 -7.03 -20.49 18.23
CA ILE A 24 -5.89 -19.78 17.69
C ILE A 24 -4.72 -20.75 17.56
N ILE A 25 -4.19 -20.86 16.36
CA ILE A 25 -2.94 -21.56 16.07
C ILE A 25 -1.90 -20.49 15.74
N HIS A 26 -0.89 -20.35 16.59
CA HIS A 26 0.17 -19.37 16.39
C HIS A 26 1.45 -20.07 15.92
N ILE A 27 1.94 -19.64 14.77
CA ILE A 27 3.16 -20.20 14.19
C ILE A 27 4.14 -19.02 13.98
N ASP A 28 5.27 -19.10 14.65
CA ASP A 28 6.33 -18.10 14.49
C ASP A 28 7.71 -18.76 14.58
N ILE A 29 8.69 -18.20 13.87
CA ILE A 29 10.08 -18.65 13.96
C ILE A 29 10.74 -18.22 15.27
N ASP A 30 10.29 -17.09 15.82
CA ASP A 30 10.76 -16.58 17.12
C ASP A 30 9.81 -17.02 18.23
N PRO A 31 10.25 -17.90 19.14
CA PRO A 31 9.42 -18.34 20.26
C PRO A 31 9.03 -17.19 21.20
N ALA A 32 9.74 -16.06 21.20
CA ALA A 32 9.40 -14.90 22.03
C ALA A 32 8.17 -14.13 21.51
N GLU A 33 7.76 -14.34 20.26
CA GLU A 33 6.54 -13.76 19.70
C GLU A 33 5.29 -14.58 20.04
N LEU A 34 5.46 -15.87 20.41
CA LEU A 34 4.33 -16.73 20.78
C LEU A 34 3.66 -16.21 22.06
N ASN A 35 2.33 -16.13 22.04
CA ASN A 35 1.49 -15.65 23.16
C ASN A 35 1.75 -14.21 23.62
N LYS A 36 2.48 -13.42 22.85
CA LYS A 36 2.84 -12.05 23.21
C LYS A 36 1.64 -11.10 23.25
N ASN A 37 0.74 -11.20 22.29
CA ASN A 37 -0.41 -10.31 22.15
C ASN A 37 -1.75 -11.05 22.29
N ILE A 38 -1.80 -12.30 21.90
CA ILE A 38 -2.99 -13.16 21.94
C ILE A 38 -2.56 -14.51 22.50
N GLU A 39 -3.27 -14.99 23.51
CA GLU A 39 -3.08 -16.35 23.98
C GLU A 39 -3.57 -17.34 22.93
N SER A 40 -2.70 -18.21 22.49
CA SER A 40 -3.01 -19.20 21.45
C SER A 40 -3.36 -20.56 22.07
N SER A 41 -4.21 -21.29 21.34
CA SER A 41 -4.59 -22.66 21.73
C SER A 41 -3.50 -23.67 21.38
N ILE A 42 -2.74 -23.38 20.32
CA ILE A 42 -1.64 -24.23 19.83
C ILE A 42 -0.50 -23.32 19.38
N ASP A 43 0.67 -23.54 19.98
CA ASP A 43 1.91 -22.82 19.69
C ASP A 43 2.87 -23.69 18.89
N ILE A 44 3.39 -23.18 17.80
CA ILE A 44 4.36 -23.87 16.97
C ILE A 44 5.54 -22.94 16.69
N ALA A 45 6.66 -23.17 17.36
CA ALA A 45 7.91 -22.48 17.05
C ALA A 45 8.59 -23.16 15.87
N GLY A 46 8.78 -22.43 14.75
CA GLY A 46 9.45 -22.99 13.60
C GLY A 46 9.30 -22.18 12.32
N ASP A 47 10.09 -22.56 11.32
CA ASP A 47 10.07 -21.97 9.99
C ASP A 47 8.73 -22.25 9.27
N MET A 48 8.03 -21.19 8.89
CA MET A 48 6.71 -21.27 8.27
C MET A 48 6.71 -22.12 6.99
N ARG A 49 7.75 -22.06 6.18
CA ARG A 49 7.84 -22.86 4.94
C ARG A 49 7.85 -24.34 5.23
N THR A 50 8.59 -24.73 6.26
CA THR A 50 8.68 -26.14 6.71
C THR A 50 7.35 -26.60 7.27
N ILE A 51 6.72 -25.81 8.11
CA ILE A 51 5.44 -26.14 8.75
C ILE A 51 4.33 -26.23 7.71
N LEU A 52 4.24 -25.27 6.77
CA LEU A 52 3.24 -25.33 5.69
C LEU A 52 3.39 -26.58 4.81
N LYS A 53 4.62 -27.02 4.52
CA LYS A 53 4.85 -28.30 3.80
C LYS A 53 4.38 -29.51 4.57
N MET A 54 4.49 -29.48 5.89
CA MET A 54 4.00 -30.56 6.75
C MET A 54 2.47 -30.57 6.81
N LEU A 55 1.87 -29.39 6.95
CA LEU A 55 0.42 -29.22 6.95
C LEU A 55 -0.19 -29.68 5.61
N ASP A 56 0.40 -29.28 4.49
CA ASP A 56 -0.05 -29.66 3.13
C ASP A 56 -0.09 -31.18 2.95
N LYS A 57 0.92 -31.89 3.48
CA LYS A 57 0.96 -33.37 3.45
C LYS A 57 -0.09 -34.02 4.38
N GLY A 58 -0.45 -33.37 5.46
CA GLY A 58 -1.40 -33.88 6.46
C GLY A 58 -2.85 -33.50 6.22
N CYS A 59 -3.10 -32.41 5.49
CA CYS A 59 -4.43 -31.92 5.23
C CYS A 59 -5.16 -32.78 4.19
N LYS A 60 -6.44 -33.05 4.46
CA LYS A 60 -7.34 -33.68 3.48
C LYS A 60 -8.10 -32.58 2.74
N SER A 61 -8.36 -32.83 1.47
CA SER A 61 -9.26 -31.98 0.69
C SER A 61 -10.68 -32.03 1.30
N HIS A 62 -11.26 -30.85 1.48
CA HIS A 62 -12.64 -30.68 1.91
C HIS A 62 -13.42 -29.91 0.84
N ASP A 63 -14.68 -30.26 0.68
CA ASP A 63 -15.57 -29.45 -0.16
C ASP A 63 -15.96 -28.18 0.61
N ILE A 64 -15.45 -27.05 0.14
CA ILE A 64 -15.70 -25.71 0.69
C ILE A 64 -16.65 -24.89 -0.18
N LYS A 65 -17.28 -25.52 -1.20
CA LYS A 65 -18.10 -24.80 -2.18
C LYS A 65 -19.19 -23.96 -1.54
N ALA A 66 -19.95 -24.53 -0.60
CA ALA A 66 -21.02 -23.80 0.08
C ALA A 66 -20.53 -22.57 0.86
N TRP A 67 -19.36 -22.68 1.47
CA TRP A 67 -18.71 -21.55 2.15
C TRP A 67 -18.23 -20.50 1.14
N TRP A 68 -17.61 -20.94 0.06
CA TRP A 68 -17.17 -20.05 -1.02
C TRP A 68 -18.36 -19.32 -1.66
N ASP A 69 -19.45 -20.03 -1.96
CA ASP A 69 -20.67 -19.43 -2.49
C ASP A 69 -21.23 -18.35 -1.53
N THR A 70 -21.15 -18.58 -0.21
CA THR A 70 -21.53 -17.60 0.80
C THR A 70 -20.63 -16.37 0.77
N ILE A 71 -19.31 -16.55 0.72
CA ILE A 71 -18.33 -15.43 0.64
C ILE A 71 -18.62 -14.57 -0.61
N MET A 72 -18.92 -15.20 -1.74
CA MET A 72 -19.18 -14.50 -3.00
C MET A 72 -20.48 -13.69 -3.01
N THR A 73 -21.37 -13.88 -2.02
CA THR A 73 -22.56 -13.03 -1.85
C THR A 73 -22.26 -11.74 -1.07
N TRP A 74 -21.11 -11.66 -0.41
CA TRP A 74 -20.76 -10.47 0.35
C TRP A 74 -20.42 -9.33 -0.61
N PRO A 75 -20.86 -8.09 -0.31
CA PRO A 75 -20.58 -6.96 -1.17
C PRO A 75 -19.08 -6.75 -1.29
N SER A 76 -18.62 -6.55 -2.51
CA SER A 76 -17.25 -6.13 -2.75
C SER A 76 -17.06 -4.71 -2.23
N MET A 77 -16.06 -4.50 -1.40
CA MET A 77 -15.64 -3.17 -0.96
C MET A 77 -14.89 -2.41 -2.06
N ASP A 78 -14.68 -3.03 -3.21
CA ASP A 78 -13.95 -2.44 -4.34
C ASP A 78 -14.68 -1.25 -4.98
N GLU A 79 -15.96 -1.08 -4.72
CA GLU A 79 -16.81 -0.06 -5.35
C GLU A 79 -17.18 1.08 -4.40
N ASP A 80 -17.05 0.90 -3.09
CA ASP A 80 -17.42 1.91 -2.09
C ASP A 80 -16.19 2.70 -1.60
N TYR A 81 -15.72 3.59 -2.41
CA TYR A 81 -14.67 4.56 -2.06
C TYR A 81 -15.20 5.99 -1.90
N GLY A 82 -16.54 6.15 -1.88
CA GLY A 82 -17.18 7.45 -1.72
C GLY A 82 -16.72 8.44 -2.81
N ASN A 83 -16.42 9.67 -2.40
CA ASN A 83 -15.96 10.73 -3.30
C ASN A 83 -14.43 10.79 -3.42
N ASN A 84 -13.70 9.76 -2.99
CA ASN A 84 -12.24 9.74 -3.07
C ASN A 84 -11.75 9.65 -4.53
N THR A 85 -10.72 10.42 -4.85
CA THR A 85 -10.11 10.45 -6.18
C THR A 85 -8.98 9.43 -6.33
N ALA A 86 -8.16 9.25 -5.29
CA ALA A 86 -7.00 8.36 -5.31
C ALA A 86 -7.31 6.91 -5.74
N PRO A 87 -8.41 6.26 -5.29
CA PRO A 87 -8.77 4.91 -5.73
C PRO A 87 -8.97 4.78 -7.24
N LEU A 88 -9.45 5.82 -7.91
CA LEU A 88 -9.69 5.80 -9.36
C LEU A 88 -8.38 5.66 -10.14
N PHE A 89 -7.34 6.37 -9.70
CA PHE A 89 -6.00 6.28 -10.29
C PHE A 89 -5.39 4.90 -10.07
N ILE A 90 -5.51 4.32 -8.85
CA ILE A 90 -4.99 2.97 -8.58
C ILE A 90 -5.73 1.93 -9.42
N LYS A 91 -7.05 2.03 -9.54
CA LYS A 91 -7.84 1.11 -10.37
C LYS A 91 -7.48 1.18 -11.85
N ALA A 92 -7.10 2.36 -12.35
CA ALA A 92 -6.65 2.55 -13.73
C ALA A 92 -5.34 1.80 -14.06
N LEU A 93 -4.54 1.42 -13.05
CA LEU A 93 -3.37 0.57 -13.24
C LEU A 93 -3.72 -0.90 -13.52
N ASN A 94 -4.79 -1.42 -12.94
CA ASN A 94 -5.09 -2.85 -12.98
C ASN A 94 -5.15 -3.43 -14.40
N PRO A 95 -5.86 -2.83 -15.38
CA PRO A 95 -5.88 -3.36 -16.75
C PRO A 95 -4.52 -3.25 -17.44
N LEU A 96 -3.69 -2.26 -17.09
CA LEU A 96 -2.36 -2.08 -17.68
C LEU A 96 -1.38 -3.15 -17.20
N LEU A 97 -1.54 -3.62 -15.96
CA LEU A 97 -0.61 -4.50 -15.29
C LEU A 97 -1.01 -5.98 -15.34
N LYS A 98 -2.28 -6.26 -15.65
CA LYS A 98 -2.81 -7.63 -15.72
C LYS A 98 -1.98 -8.52 -16.64
N GLY A 99 -1.55 -9.68 -16.13
CA GLY A 99 -0.77 -10.68 -16.87
C GLY A 99 0.64 -10.22 -17.24
N LYS A 100 1.15 -9.13 -16.67
CA LYS A 100 2.50 -8.61 -16.94
C LYS A 100 3.42 -8.83 -15.75
N ASP A 101 4.70 -8.92 -16.03
CA ASP A 101 5.73 -9.08 -15.01
C ASP A 101 6.24 -7.71 -14.53
N TYR A 102 5.73 -7.26 -13.37
CA TYR A 102 6.01 -5.95 -12.80
C TYR A 102 6.13 -6.00 -11.28
N PHE A 103 6.75 -4.97 -10.72
CA PHE A 103 6.69 -4.65 -9.29
C PHE A 103 6.05 -3.28 -9.07
N VAL A 104 5.29 -3.17 -7.99
CA VAL A 104 4.82 -1.89 -7.48
C VAL A 104 5.43 -1.67 -6.10
N ALA A 105 6.23 -0.61 -5.96
CA ALA A 105 6.72 -0.15 -4.67
C ALA A 105 5.86 1.01 -4.18
N THR A 106 5.50 1.02 -2.90
CA THR A 106 4.80 2.17 -2.31
C THR A 106 5.65 2.85 -1.26
N ASP A 107 5.56 4.16 -1.20
CA ASP A 107 5.92 4.92 -0.02
C ASP A 107 4.84 4.79 1.06
N VAL A 108 4.96 5.49 2.18
CA VAL A 108 4.08 5.39 3.33
C VAL A 108 3.13 6.58 3.42
N GLY A 109 1.84 6.29 3.50
CA GLY A 109 0.77 7.28 3.58
C GLY A 109 -0.56 6.74 3.06
N GLN A 110 -1.52 7.64 2.79
CA GLN A 110 -2.82 7.24 2.23
C GLN A 110 -2.67 6.50 0.90
N HIS A 111 -1.76 6.92 0.02
CA HIS A 111 -1.46 6.25 -1.24
C HIS A 111 -1.06 4.78 -1.06
N GLN A 112 -0.31 4.45 0.01
CA GLN A 112 0.00 3.07 0.37
C GLN A 112 -1.26 2.27 0.67
N MET A 113 -2.15 2.83 1.49
CA MET A 113 -3.39 2.18 1.89
C MET A 113 -4.34 2.02 0.70
N PHE A 114 -4.52 3.05 -0.12
CA PHE A 114 -5.31 2.96 -1.35
C PHE A 114 -4.73 1.92 -2.32
N THR A 115 -3.40 1.85 -2.44
CA THR A 115 -2.76 0.82 -3.27
C THR A 115 -3.04 -0.58 -2.72
N ALA A 116 -2.92 -0.79 -1.41
CA ALA A 116 -3.22 -2.08 -0.79
C ALA A 116 -4.68 -2.51 -0.94
N GLN A 117 -5.62 -1.55 -0.95
CA GLN A 117 -7.05 -1.81 -1.11
C GLN A 117 -7.46 -2.08 -2.56
N HIS A 118 -6.88 -1.38 -3.52
CA HIS A 118 -7.42 -1.32 -4.88
C HIS A 118 -6.51 -1.87 -5.99
N LEU A 119 -5.21 -2.07 -5.71
CA LEU A 119 -4.32 -2.71 -6.68
C LEU A 119 -4.52 -4.23 -6.66
N LYS A 120 -4.76 -4.81 -7.83
CA LYS A 120 -4.84 -6.27 -7.99
C LYS A 120 -3.45 -6.84 -8.20
N VAL A 121 -2.95 -7.56 -7.19
CA VAL A 121 -1.69 -8.28 -7.26
C VAL A 121 -1.94 -9.74 -7.67
N GLU A 122 -1.12 -10.29 -8.55
CA GLU A 122 -1.30 -11.62 -9.12
C GLU A 122 -0.37 -12.67 -8.51
N TYR A 123 0.75 -12.26 -7.93
CA TYR A 123 1.71 -13.17 -7.31
C TYR A 123 2.41 -12.55 -6.08
N ALA A 124 3.01 -13.41 -5.27
CA ALA A 124 3.71 -12.99 -4.06
C ALA A 124 4.90 -12.08 -4.38
N ARG A 125 5.15 -11.08 -3.51
CA ARG A 125 6.24 -10.09 -3.62
C ARG A 125 6.11 -9.10 -4.78
N GLN A 126 4.97 -9.06 -5.46
CA GLN A 126 4.70 -8.07 -6.50
C GLN A 126 4.52 -6.65 -5.92
N LEU A 127 3.97 -6.55 -4.71
CA LEU A 127 3.85 -5.31 -3.95
C LEU A 127 4.98 -5.22 -2.91
N ILE A 128 5.77 -4.13 -2.99
CA ILE A 128 6.89 -3.83 -2.11
C ILE A 128 6.51 -2.60 -1.26
N THR A 129 6.48 -2.76 0.05
CA THR A 129 6.00 -1.69 0.93
C THR A 129 6.60 -1.80 2.32
N SER A 130 6.78 -0.67 3.01
CA SER A 130 7.17 -0.62 4.41
C SER A 130 5.96 -0.84 5.32
N GLY A 131 5.44 -2.09 5.36
CA GLY A 131 4.25 -2.44 6.13
C GLY A 131 4.48 -2.61 7.64
N GLY A 132 5.72 -2.87 8.05
CA GLY A 132 6.08 -3.03 9.46
C GLY A 132 6.40 -1.71 10.15
N LEU A 133 7.46 -1.04 9.73
CA LEU A 133 7.92 0.20 10.34
C LEU A 133 7.20 1.44 9.83
N GLY A 134 6.61 1.40 8.64
CA GLY A 134 5.91 2.54 8.06
C GLY A 134 6.82 3.74 7.78
N THR A 135 7.97 3.50 7.19
CA THR A 135 9.00 4.51 6.98
C THR A 135 8.68 5.36 5.75
N MET A 136 8.38 6.64 5.94
CA MET A 136 8.24 7.59 4.84
C MET A 136 9.58 7.78 4.11
N GLY A 137 9.55 7.92 2.79
CA GLY A 137 10.75 7.97 1.94
C GLY A 137 11.25 6.58 1.49
N PHE A 138 10.57 5.50 1.87
CA PHE A 138 10.93 4.14 1.48
C PHE A 138 10.70 3.87 -0.03
N GLY A 139 9.64 4.46 -0.61
CA GLY A 139 9.11 4.05 -1.91
C GLY A 139 10.10 4.13 -3.06
N LEU A 140 10.69 5.29 -3.29
CA LEU A 140 11.61 5.51 -4.42
C LEU A 140 12.89 4.68 -4.32
N PRO A 141 13.60 4.64 -3.17
CA PRO A 141 14.76 3.76 -2.98
C PRO A 141 14.42 2.27 -3.13
N ALA A 142 13.25 1.84 -2.66
CA ALA A 142 12.82 0.45 -2.79
C ALA A 142 12.52 0.06 -4.24
N ALA A 143 11.88 0.96 -5.01
CA ALA A 143 11.66 0.78 -6.44
C ALA A 143 12.98 0.68 -7.20
N MET A 144 13.93 1.55 -6.89
CA MET A 144 15.28 1.50 -7.44
C MET A 144 15.96 0.16 -7.15
N GLY A 145 15.94 -0.27 -5.88
CA GLY A 145 16.51 -1.55 -5.46
C GLY A 145 15.85 -2.74 -6.15
N ALA A 146 14.53 -2.72 -6.32
CA ALA A 146 13.79 -3.75 -7.05
C ALA A 146 14.21 -3.82 -8.53
N LYS A 147 14.42 -2.66 -9.15
CA LYS A 147 14.86 -2.60 -10.55
C LYS A 147 16.29 -3.11 -10.73
N PHE A 148 17.21 -2.78 -9.81
CA PHE A 148 18.57 -3.34 -9.81
C PHE A 148 18.56 -4.86 -9.59
N ALA A 149 17.74 -5.35 -8.68
CA ALA A 149 17.66 -6.79 -8.39
C ALA A 149 16.99 -7.59 -9.52
N CYS A 150 16.08 -7.00 -10.26
CA CYS A 150 15.32 -7.63 -11.33
C CYS A 150 15.24 -6.71 -12.57
N PRO A 151 16.33 -6.61 -13.35
CA PRO A 151 16.44 -5.64 -14.46
C PRO A 151 15.37 -5.82 -15.54
N ASP A 152 14.90 -7.04 -15.76
CA ASP A 152 13.92 -7.37 -16.80
C ASP A 152 12.48 -6.97 -16.41
N LYS A 153 12.22 -6.77 -15.12
CA LYS A 153 10.88 -6.39 -14.65
C LYS A 153 10.60 -4.91 -14.79
N LYS A 154 9.36 -4.58 -15.09
CA LYS A 154 8.87 -3.21 -15.00
C LYS A 154 8.64 -2.83 -13.53
N VAL A 155 9.00 -1.62 -13.16
CA VAL A 155 8.85 -1.14 -11.77
C VAL A 155 8.10 0.17 -11.75
N ILE A 156 7.08 0.24 -10.90
CA ILE A 156 6.30 1.44 -10.62
C ILE A 156 6.51 1.79 -9.15
N CYS A 157 6.83 3.04 -8.85
CA CYS A 157 6.84 3.60 -7.50
C CYS A 157 5.60 4.47 -7.32
N ILE A 158 4.84 4.28 -6.24
CA ILE A 158 3.72 5.14 -5.87
C ILE A 158 4.05 5.80 -4.54
N SER A 159 4.30 7.10 -4.57
CA SER A 159 4.67 7.91 -3.40
C SER A 159 3.66 9.03 -3.17
N GLY A 160 3.54 9.51 -1.95
CA GLY A 160 2.91 10.78 -1.66
C GLY A 160 3.94 11.92 -1.74
N ASP A 161 3.46 13.15 -1.95
CA ASP A 161 4.32 14.34 -2.03
C ASP A 161 5.20 14.53 -0.77
N GLY A 162 4.69 14.19 0.41
CA GLY A 162 5.45 14.29 1.67
C GLY A 162 6.64 13.34 1.72
N GLY A 163 6.44 12.05 1.42
CA GLY A 163 7.51 11.04 1.39
C GLY A 163 8.48 11.28 0.25
N TYR A 164 7.99 11.71 -0.92
CA TYR A 164 8.83 12.02 -2.07
C TYR A 164 9.82 13.16 -1.79
N LYS A 165 9.41 14.16 -1.02
CA LYS A 165 10.31 15.25 -0.56
C LYS A 165 11.46 14.76 0.33
N MET A 166 11.32 13.61 0.98
CA MET A 166 12.36 13.06 1.87
C MET A 166 13.49 12.37 1.12
N THR A 167 13.18 11.67 0.02
CA THR A 167 14.15 10.85 -0.73
C THR A 167 14.13 11.10 -2.24
N GLY A 168 13.46 12.16 -2.69
CA GLY A 168 13.42 12.51 -4.11
C GLY A 168 14.80 12.82 -4.73
N SER A 169 15.80 13.13 -3.90
CA SER A 169 17.20 13.26 -4.34
C SER A 169 17.75 11.98 -4.98
N GLU A 170 17.15 10.81 -4.72
CA GLU A 170 17.51 9.55 -5.38
C GLU A 170 17.20 9.53 -6.88
N LEU A 171 16.46 10.52 -7.38
CA LEU A 171 16.35 10.75 -8.83
C LEU A 171 17.73 10.95 -9.48
N PHE A 172 18.68 11.53 -8.74
CA PHE A 172 20.06 11.62 -9.21
C PHE A 172 20.68 10.24 -9.45
N THR A 173 20.49 9.31 -8.51
CA THR A 173 20.99 7.95 -8.62
C THR A 173 20.33 7.20 -9.79
N LEU A 174 19.01 7.35 -9.94
CA LEU A 174 18.26 6.76 -11.04
C LEU A 174 18.70 7.31 -12.41
N ALA A 175 18.85 8.63 -12.52
CA ALA A 175 19.29 9.30 -13.76
C ALA A 175 20.73 8.91 -14.13
N SER A 176 21.64 8.98 -13.16
CA SER A 176 23.07 8.71 -13.39
C SER A 176 23.34 7.27 -13.82
N ASN A 177 22.46 6.33 -13.49
CA ASN A 177 22.60 4.91 -13.81
C ASN A 177 21.63 4.43 -14.89
N ASN A 178 20.84 5.33 -15.49
CA ASN A 178 19.80 5.01 -16.49
C ASN A 178 18.87 3.90 -16.01
N VAL A 179 18.36 4.02 -14.79
CA VAL A 179 17.48 3.02 -14.17
C VAL A 179 16.01 3.33 -14.51
N PRO A 180 15.30 2.53 -15.32
CA PRO A 180 13.92 2.82 -15.70
C PRO A 180 12.94 2.43 -14.59
N VAL A 181 12.37 3.44 -13.95
CA VAL A 181 11.28 3.35 -12.97
C VAL A 181 10.19 4.34 -13.35
N VAL A 182 8.94 3.93 -13.35
CA VAL A 182 7.81 4.87 -13.41
C VAL A 182 7.55 5.38 -11.99
N SER A 183 7.88 6.63 -11.74
CA SER A 183 7.78 7.26 -10.42
C SER A 183 6.54 8.14 -10.36
N VAL A 184 5.52 7.68 -9.65
CA VAL A 184 4.23 8.37 -9.47
C VAL A 184 4.23 9.12 -8.14
N VAL A 185 3.88 10.40 -8.18
CA VAL A 185 3.73 11.24 -6.99
C VAL A 185 2.26 11.65 -6.85
N PHE A 186 1.57 11.07 -5.87
CA PHE A 186 0.24 11.50 -5.47
C PHE A 186 0.35 12.76 -4.62
N ASN A 187 0.04 13.90 -5.24
CA ASN A 187 0.19 15.22 -4.63
C ASN A 187 -1.15 15.71 -4.08
N ASN A 188 -1.30 15.68 -2.77
CA ASN A 188 -2.41 16.28 -2.04
C ASN A 188 -1.98 17.51 -1.21
N SER A 189 -0.76 18.00 -1.42
CA SER A 189 -0.15 19.13 -0.72
C SER A 189 -0.12 18.97 0.80
N GLY A 190 0.03 17.72 1.28
CA GLY A 190 0.01 17.48 2.72
C GLY A 190 0.29 16.04 3.14
N LEU A 191 0.32 15.86 4.45
CA LEU A 191 0.44 14.55 5.09
C LEU A 191 -0.95 13.96 5.30
N GLY A 192 -1.53 13.38 4.24
CA GLY A 192 -2.92 12.94 4.21
C GLY A 192 -3.29 11.96 5.31
N MET A 193 -2.42 11.00 5.65
CA MET A 193 -2.68 10.05 6.74
C MET A 193 -2.72 10.75 8.11
N ILE A 194 -1.85 11.73 8.35
CA ILE A 194 -1.88 12.54 9.59
C ILE A 194 -3.16 13.35 9.65
N ARG A 195 -3.55 14.00 8.54
CA ARG A 195 -4.82 14.73 8.44
C ARG A 195 -6.02 13.83 8.74
N GLN A 196 -6.04 12.63 8.18
CA GLN A 196 -7.09 11.63 8.44
C GLN A 196 -7.15 11.25 9.92
N LEU A 197 -6.01 10.96 10.55
CA LEU A 197 -5.93 10.64 11.97
C LEU A 197 -6.46 11.81 12.84
N GLN A 198 -6.06 13.04 12.51
CA GLN A 198 -6.54 14.24 13.22
C GLN A 198 -8.03 14.46 12.99
N THR A 199 -8.57 14.09 11.85
CA THR A 199 -10.00 14.13 11.58
C THR A 199 -10.75 13.14 12.48
N VAL A 200 -10.28 11.90 12.55
CA VAL A 200 -10.98 10.79 13.26
C VAL A 200 -10.85 10.90 14.77
N GLN A 201 -9.65 11.25 15.27
CA GLN A 201 -9.35 11.16 16.71
C GLN A 201 -9.23 12.48 17.42
N PHE A 202 -8.98 13.57 16.69
CA PHE A 202 -8.67 14.88 17.28
C PHE A 202 -9.65 15.99 16.90
N ASN A 203 -10.89 15.62 16.53
CA ASN A 203 -11.97 16.56 16.20
C ASN A 203 -11.57 17.62 15.16
N LYS A 204 -10.90 17.18 14.10
CA LYS A 204 -10.43 18.05 13.01
C LYS A 204 -9.48 19.16 13.49
N ARG A 205 -8.77 18.99 14.60
CA ARG A 205 -7.72 19.92 15.06
C ARG A 205 -6.46 19.68 14.27
N PHE A 206 -6.39 20.27 13.09
CA PHE A 206 -5.29 20.09 12.17
C PHE A 206 -4.03 20.84 12.64
N MET A 207 -2.90 20.13 12.67
CA MET A 207 -1.59 20.68 13.00
C MET A 207 -0.51 19.95 12.19
N ALA A 208 0.34 20.72 11.54
CA ALA A 208 1.51 20.22 10.78
C ALA A 208 1.20 19.11 9.75
N CYS A 209 -0.05 19.01 9.31
CA CYS A 209 -0.45 18.06 8.27
C CYS A 209 -0.58 18.69 6.87
N GLU A 210 -0.58 20.00 6.80
CA GLU A 210 -0.52 20.76 5.55
C GLU A 210 0.94 21.08 5.24
N CYS A 211 1.33 20.87 3.99
CA CYS A 211 2.67 21.21 3.51
C CYS A 211 2.57 22.49 2.68
N PRO A 212 2.65 23.67 3.29
CA PRO A 212 2.56 24.91 2.53
C PRO A 212 3.75 25.03 1.57
N GLY A 213 3.48 25.53 0.38
CA GLY A 213 4.45 25.63 -0.70
C GLY A 213 4.28 24.51 -1.73
N TYR A 214 4.15 24.95 -2.96
CA TYR A 214 4.03 24.05 -4.10
C TYR A 214 5.42 23.58 -4.53
N VAL A 215 5.56 22.27 -4.73
CA VAL A 215 6.70 21.68 -5.41
C VAL A 215 6.17 21.10 -6.72
N ASP A 216 6.68 21.60 -7.83
CA ASP A 216 6.46 21.04 -9.16
C ASP A 216 7.38 19.84 -9.32
N PHE A 217 6.84 18.64 -9.16
CA PHE A 217 7.65 17.42 -9.21
C PHE A 217 8.10 17.07 -10.62
N VAL A 218 7.46 17.59 -11.65
CA VAL A 218 7.92 17.47 -13.04
C VAL A 218 9.19 18.29 -13.23
N LYS A 219 9.19 19.57 -12.86
CA LYS A 219 10.42 20.40 -12.90
C LYS A 219 11.51 19.87 -12.00
N TYR A 220 11.13 19.27 -10.88
CA TYR A 220 12.11 18.63 -9.99
C TYR A 220 12.81 17.46 -10.70
N ALA A 221 12.07 16.64 -11.45
CA ALA A 221 12.65 15.57 -12.28
C ALA A 221 13.51 16.12 -13.42
N GLU A 222 13.05 17.18 -14.10
CA GLU A 222 13.81 17.85 -15.17
C GLU A 222 15.18 18.38 -14.69
N ALA A 223 15.26 18.82 -13.42
CA ALA A 223 16.52 19.26 -12.82
C ALA A 223 17.58 18.16 -12.76
N PHE A 224 17.17 16.89 -12.82
CA PHE A 224 18.07 15.72 -12.91
C PHE A 224 18.21 15.17 -14.34
N GLY A 225 17.65 15.88 -15.34
CA GLY A 225 17.66 15.45 -16.73
C GLY A 225 16.66 14.34 -17.06
N LEU A 226 15.66 14.14 -16.21
CA LEU A 226 14.57 13.16 -16.39
C LEU A 226 13.35 13.82 -17.01
N GLU A 227 12.51 13.02 -17.66
CA GLU A 227 11.23 13.46 -18.20
C GLU A 227 10.10 13.23 -17.18
N GLY A 228 9.05 14.02 -17.28
CA GLY A 228 7.83 13.83 -16.49
C GLY A 228 6.65 14.55 -17.05
N GLU A 229 5.48 14.27 -16.48
CA GLU A 229 4.22 14.94 -16.80
C GLU A 229 3.30 15.05 -15.59
N HIS A 230 2.45 16.06 -15.61
CA HIS A 230 1.41 16.28 -14.63
C HIS A 230 0.06 15.86 -15.19
N VAL A 231 -0.71 15.10 -14.44
CA VAL A 231 -2.00 14.54 -14.84
C VAL A 231 -3.05 14.73 -13.77
N THR A 232 -4.30 14.89 -14.19
CA THR A 232 -5.44 15.18 -13.31
C THR A 232 -6.59 14.19 -13.48
N THR A 233 -6.55 13.33 -14.51
CA THR A 233 -7.59 12.31 -14.77
C THR A 233 -7.03 10.91 -14.75
N PRO A 234 -7.82 9.89 -14.36
CA PRO A 234 -7.39 8.48 -14.39
C PRO A 234 -7.01 8.00 -15.79
N GLU A 235 -7.64 8.52 -16.84
CA GLU A 235 -7.38 8.16 -18.23
C GLU A 235 -6.00 8.69 -18.67
N ASP A 236 -5.71 9.98 -18.40
CA ASP A 236 -4.41 10.58 -18.69
C ASP A 236 -3.30 9.89 -17.87
N PHE A 237 -3.59 9.56 -16.61
CA PHE A 237 -2.67 8.81 -15.75
C PHE A 237 -2.33 7.43 -16.34
N ALA A 238 -3.34 6.68 -16.78
CA ALA A 238 -3.10 5.37 -17.40
C ALA A 238 -2.24 5.51 -18.67
N ALA A 239 -2.50 6.54 -19.48
CA ALA A 239 -1.70 6.82 -20.66
C ALA A 239 -0.27 7.24 -20.32
N ALA A 240 -0.07 8.07 -19.27
CA ALA A 240 1.23 8.47 -18.75
C ALA A 240 2.04 7.29 -18.24
N VAL A 241 1.42 6.42 -17.43
CA VAL A 241 2.08 5.20 -16.94
C VAL A 241 2.52 4.31 -18.10
N LYS A 242 1.67 4.14 -19.13
CA LYS A 242 2.05 3.37 -20.31
C LYS A 242 3.27 3.97 -21.02
N ARG A 243 3.30 5.30 -21.22
CA ARG A 243 4.48 5.99 -21.77
C ARG A 243 5.72 5.76 -20.95
N GLY A 244 5.62 5.92 -19.63
CA GLY A 244 6.74 5.72 -18.71
C GLY A 244 7.25 4.26 -18.69
N LEU A 245 6.37 3.26 -18.82
CA LEU A 245 6.76 1.86 -18.90
C LEU A 245 7.51 1.51 -20.20
N ASP A 246 7.36 2.30 -21.25
CA ASP A 246 8.07 2.12 -22.53
C ASP A 246 9.42 2.85 -22.57
N LYS A 247 9.73 3.69 -21.56
CA LYS A 247 11.02 4.40 -21.46
C LYS A 247 12.14 3.48 -20.96
N ASP A 248 13.36 3.83 -21.32
CA ASP A 248 14.62 3.20 -20.85
C ASP A 248 15.28 3.96 -19.68
N HIS A 249 14.65 5.00 -19.18
CA HIS A 249 15.04 5.82 -18.05
C HIS A 249 13.83 6.08 -17.13
N THR A 250 14.09 6.66 -15.96
CA THR A 250 13.02 7.01 -15.01
C THR A 250 12.10 8.09 -15.58
N TYR A 251 10.80 7.88 -15.40
CA TYR A 251 9.75 8.79 -15.83
C TYR A 251 8.89 9.19 -14.64
N VAL A 252 8.73 10.49 -14.40
CA VAL A 252 7.99 11.01 -13.23
C VAL A 252 6.60 11.47 -13.62
N ILE A 253 5.59 11.03 -12.87
CA ILE A 253 4.20 11.39 -13.09
C ILE A 253 3.66 12.04 -11.82
N GLU A 254 3.35 13.32 -11.87
CA GLU A 254 2.66 14.02 -10.79
C GLU A 254 1.15 13.89 -11.00
N VAL A 255 0.44 13.50 -9.93
CA VAL A 255 -1.02 13.28 -9.94
C VAL A 255 -1.67 14.12 -8.87
N ASP A 256 -2.60 14.98 -9.23
CA ASP A 256 -3.39 15.74 -8.28
C ASP A 256 -4.39 14.84 -7.53
N ILE A 257 -4.28 14.81 -6.22
CA ILE A 257 -5.18 14.08 -5.33
C ILE A 257 -5.94 15.07 -4.46
N ASN A 258 -7.23 14.83 -4.30
CA ASN A 258 -8.03 15.66 -3.41
C ASN A 258 -7.49 15.59 -1.97
N PRO A 259 -7.08 16.71 -1.35
CA PRO A 259 -6.56 16.72 0.02
C PRO A 259 -7.57 16.28 1.08
N LYS A 260 -8.85 16.17 0.70
CA LYS A 260 -9.91 15.67 1.58
C LYS A 260 -10.14 14.17 1.44
N ASP A 261 -9.46 13.49 0.52
CA ASP A 261 -9.56 12.04 0.38
C ASP A 261 -9.25 11.35 1.71
N MET A 262 -10.05 10.34 2.03
CA MET A 262 -9.89 9.54 3.23
C MET A 262 -9.93 8.07 2.88
N VAL A 263 -8.98 7.32 3.44
CA VAL A 263 -8.96 5.87 3.30
C VAL A 263 -10.15 5.29 4.07
N VAL A 264 -11.12 4.81 3.35
CA VAL A 264 -12.30 4.12 3.88
C VAL A 264 -12.58 2.89 3.01
N PRO A 265 -13.15 1.83 3.60
CA PRO A 265 -13.37 1.65 5.03
C PRO A 265 -12.05 1.42 5.78
N MET A 266 -12.00 1.82 7.02
CA MET A 266 -10.86 1.55 7.89
C MET A 266 -11.31 1.19 9.31
N VAL A 267 -10.51 0.42 10.02
CA VAL A 267 -10.68 0.21 11.45
C VAL A 267 -9.93 1.30 12.19
N ALA A 268 -10.65 2.13 12.95
CA ALA A 268 -10.02 3.17 13.76
C ALA A 268 -9.17 2.55 14.89
N PRO A 269 -8.08 3.20 15.32
CA PRO A 269 -7.28 2.74 16.44
C PRO A 269 -8.13 2.50 17.69
N GLY A 270 -7.92 1.35 18.36
CA GLY A 270 -8.67 0.94 19.56
C GLY A 270 -10.06 0.36 19.29
N LYS A 271 -10.44 0.17 18.03
CA LYS A 271 -11.70 -0.47 17.61
C LYS A 271 -11.50 -1.94 17.25
N GLY A 272 -12.58 -2.72 17.33
CA GLY A 272 -12.61 -4.10 16.84
C GLY A 272 -12.53 -4.16 15.31
N VAL A 273 -12.09 -5.30 14.77
CA VAL A 273 -12.03 -5.52 13.31
C VAL A 273 -13.40 -5.52 12.63
N ASP A 274 -14.47 -5.60 13.39
CA ASP A 274 -15.87 -5.50 13.00
C ASP A 274 -16.44 -4.07 13.10
N GLU A 275 -15.66 -3.12 13.62
CA GLU A 275 -16.07 -1.72 13.83
C GLU A 275 -15.42 -0.82 12.79
N PHE A 276 -15.90 -0.88 11.54
CA PHE A 276 -15.39 -0.07 10.44
C PHE A 276 -15.88 1.38 10.47
N VAL A 277 -14.98 2.29 10.14
CA VAL A 277 -15.32 3.65 9.70
C VAL A 277 -15.62 3.57 8.20
N GLN A 278 -16.89 3.70 7.82
CA GLN A 278 -17.34 3.60 6.43
C GLN A 278 -17.40 4.95 5.71
N GLY A 279 -17.43 6.03 6.43
CA GLY A 279 -17.41 7.40 5.95
C GLY A 279 -17.48 8.33 7.15
N LEU A 280 -16.82 9.46 7.05
CA LEU A 280 -17.05 10.55 7.99
C LEU A 280 -18.11 11.42 7.33
N GLY A 281 -19.31 11.42 7.87
CA GLY A 281 -20.30 12.41 7.50
C GLY A 281 -19.68 13.80 7.50
N GLU A 282 -20.11 14.65 6.58
CA GLU A 282 -19.66 16.02 6.34
C GLU A 282 -19.54 16.83 7.62
#